data_c322df2f9e1d5eaf007962227dbcb35d
#
_entry.id   c322df2f9e1d5eaf007962227dbcb35d
#
_cell.length_a   1.000
_cell.length_b   1.000
_cell.length_c   1.000
_cell.angle_alpha   90.00
_cell.angle_beta   90.00
_cell.angle_gamma   90.00
#
_symmetry.space_group_name_H-M   'P 1'
#
loop_
_entity.id
_entity.type
_entity.pdbx_description
1 polymer ?
#
loop_
_entity_poly.entity_id
_entity_poly.type
_entity_poly.pdbx_seq_one_letter_code
_entity_poly.pdbx_strand_id
1 'polypeptide(L)'
;MFRVYAGKNNKPAEYSPANVPLRTRNSHLKISIAGIEEGDYTMIMGYPGRTTRFQTSPELKFQIEQNDIRIAARTVRQEVMLADMLADPKVKIQYASKYSSSTNGWKKWQGMKLAFEKLNIIGRAEQEENAFSRWVNEND
;
A
#
# COMPACT_ATOMS: atom_id res chain seq x y z
N MET A 1 -5.01 -11.25 19.55
CA MET A 1 -3.94 -10.54 20.28
C MET A 1 -2.64 -11.29 20.02
N PHE A 2 -1.55 -10.60 19.67
CA PHE A 2 -0.23 -11.20 19.43
C PHE A 2 0.70 -10.85 20.61
N ARG A 3 1.51 -11.79 21.08
CA ARG A 3 2.44 -11.57 22.18
C ARG A 3 3.77 -12.24 21.86
N VAL A 4 4.88 -11.53 22.04
CA VAL A 4 6.24 -12.03 21.86
C VAL A 4 6.77 -12.49 23.20
N TYR A 5 7.45 -13.62 23.22
CA TYR A 5 8.10 -14.19 24.40
C TYR A 5 9.63 -14.15 24.25
N ALA A 6 10.31 -14.01 25.35
CA ALA A 6 11.78 -13.96 25.45
C ALA A 6 12.26 -14.85 26.59
N GLY A 7 13.55 -15.10 26.66
CA GLY A 7 14.15 -15.76 27.80
C GLY A 7 13.96 -14.97 29.09
N LYS A 8 14.16 -15.61 30.25
CA LYS A 8 13.99 -14.97 31.57
C LYS A 8 14.83 -13.69 31.77
N ASN A 9 15.93 -13.57 31.05
CA ASN A 9 16.79 -12.38 31.00
C ASN A 9 16.36 -11.31 30.00
N ASN A 10 15.15 -11.47 29.37
CA ASN A 10 14.59 -10.60 28.34
C ASN A 10 15.45 -10.53 27.05
N LYS A 11 16.20 -11.57 26.73
CA LYS A 11 16.98 -11.71 25.50
C LYS A 11 16.31 -12.72 24.56
N PRO A 12 16.62 -12.69 23.25
CA PRO A 12 16.21 -13.73 22.33
C PRO A 12 16.58 -15.12 22.87
N ALA A 13 15.68 -16.06 22.76
CA ALA A 13 15.88 -17.43 23.22
C ALA A 13 15.08 -18.40 22.34
N GLU A 14 15.57 -19.65 22.26
CA GLU A 14 14.80 -20.74 21.68
C GLU A 14 13.51 -20.98 22.46
N TYR A 15 12.54 -21.62 21.80
CA TYR A 15 11.25 -21.92 22.44
C TYR A 15 11.43 -22.73 23.72
N SER A 16 10.84 -22.26 24.80
CA SER A 16 10.74 -22.97 26.08
C SER A 16 9.46 -22.58 26.81
N PRO A 17 8.78 -23.52 27.48
CA PRO A 17 7.67 -23.20 28.37
C PRO A 17 8.02 -22.23 29.50
N ALA A 18 9.29 -22.09 29.83
CA ALA A 18 9.81 -21.16 30.86
C ALA A 18 10.03 -19.74 30.34
N ASN A 19 9.82 -19.48 29.05
CA ASN A 19 9.95 -18.14 28.47
C ASN A 19 8.87 -17.21 29.06
N VAL A 20 9.24 -15.94 29.17
CA VAL A 20 8.38 -14.89 29.73
C VAL A 20 8.00 -13.88 28.62
N PRO A 21 6.89 -13.16 28.77
CA PRO A 21 6.56 -12.10 27.84
C PRO A 21 7.67 -11.07 27.74
N LEU A 22 8.06 -10.70 26.51
CA LEU A 22 9.06 -9.68 26.25
C LEU A 22 8.69 -8.37 26.95
N ARG A 23 9.61 -7.84 27.73
CA ARG A 23 9.44 -6.58 28.44
C ARG A 23 10.12 -5.46 27.66
N THR A 24 9.37 -4.41 27.34
CA THR A 24 9.91 -3.17 26.78
C THR A 24 10.52 -2.35 27.91
N ARG A 25 11.84 -2.15 27.89
CA ARG A 25 12.55 -1.53 29.02
C ARG A 25 12.35 -0.03 29.12
N ASN A 26 12.44 0.70 28.01
CA ASN A 26 12.55 2.16 28.05
C ASN A 26 11.42 2.89 27.34
N SER A 27 10.85 2.35 26.29
CA SER A 27 9.76 2.98 25.57
C SER A 27 8.96 1.98 24.74
N HIS A 28 7.73 2.29 24.53
CA HIS A 28 6.83 1.61 23.58
C HIS A 28 5.94 2.66 22.93
N LEU A 29 5.47 2.35 21.75
CA LEU A 29 4.48 3.20 21.09
C LEU A 29 3.15 3.09 21.83
N LYS A 30 2.59 4.23 22.22
CA LYS A 30 1.26 4.29 22.82
C LYS A 30 0.23 4.13 21.71
N ILE A 31 -0.74 3.26 21.95
CA ILE A 31 -1.88 3.09 21.05
C ILE A 31 -3.01 3.94 21.57
N SER A 32 -3.46 4.91 20.75
CA SER A 32 -4.67 5.68 21.01
C SER A 32 -5.86 5.05 20.29
N ILE A 33 -6.99 4.98 20.96
CA ILE A 33 -8.28 4.58 20.39
C ILE A 33 -9.24 5.75 20.22
N ALA A 34 -8.76 6.98 20.48
CA ALA A 34 -9.56 8.21 20.32
C ALA A 34 -9.96 8.51 18.87
N GLY A 35 -9.25 7.87 17.91
CA GLY A 35 -9.45 8.15 16.48
C GLY A 35 -8.63 9.36 16.01
N ILE A 36 -8.96 9.82 14.82
CA ILE A 36 -8.41 11.02 14.17
C ILE A 36 -9.57 11.82 13.60
N GLU A 37 -9.40 13.15 13.54
CA GLU A 37 -10.36 14.06 12.94
C GLU A 37 -9.81 14.69 11.66
N GLU A 38 -10.66 15.32 10.85
CA GLU A 38 -10.24 16.02 9.67
C GLU A 38 -9.35 17.21 10.03
N GLY A 39 -8.14 17.27 9.44
CA GLY A 39 -7.13 18.28 9.75
C GLY A 39 -6.04 17.82 10.73
N ASP A 40 -6.18 16.66 11.34
CA ASP A 40 -5.15 16.11 12.21
C ASP A 40 -3.89 15.71 11.39
N TYR A 41 -2.73 15.94 11.99
CA TYR A 41 -1.48 15.43 11.42
C TYR A 41 -1.39 13.92 11.56
N THR A 42 -1.23 13.23 10.44
CA THR A 42 -1.03 11.78 10.38
C THR A 42 0.25 11.43 9.63
N MET A 43 0.93 10.40 10.08
CA MET A 43 2.16 9.92 9.45
C MET A 43 2.21 8.39 9.46
N ILE A 44 2.65 7.81 8.34
CA ILE A 44 2.97 6.39 8.24
C ILE A 44 4.49 6.27 8.14
N MET A 45 5.09 5.56 9.09
CA MET A 45 6.48 5.11 8.98
C MET A 45 6.49 3.71 8.38
N GLY A 46 7.00 3.59 7.18
CA GLY A 46 7.06 2.29 6.51
C GLY A 46 8.01 2.34 5.32
N TYR A 47 8.43 1.16 4.90
CA TYR A 47 9.27 1.02 3.71
C TYR A 47 8.38 0.61 2.54
N PRO A 48 8.26 1.44 1.46
CA PRO A 48 7.52 1.04 0.27
C PRO A 48 8.16 -0.20 -0.35
N GLY A 49 7.36 -1.19 -0.71
CA GLY A 49 7.85 -2.42 -1.33
C GLY A 49 8.47 -2.19 -2.71
N ARG A 50 7.99 -1.19 -3.43
CA ARG A 50 8.50 -0.79 -4.75
C ARG A 50 8.20 0.68 -5.00
N THR A 51 9.20 1.42 -5.46
CA THR A 51 9.07 2.77 -6.00
C THR A 51 9.56 2.77 -7.44
N THR A 52 8.77 3.33 -8.36
CA THR A 52 9.16 3.53 -9.75
C THR A 52 9.32 5.02 -9.99
N ARG A 53 10.49 5.42 -10.47
CA ARG A 53 10.85 6.82 -10.76
C ARG A 53 11.25 6.96 -12.21
N PHE A 54 11.26 8.19 -12.73
CA PHE A 54 11.76 8.53 -14.05
C PHE A 54 11.06 7.79 -15.20
N GLN A 55 9.74 7.60 -15.08
CA GLN A 55 8.93 7.02 -16.13
C GLN A 55 8.69 8.05 -17.23
N THR A 56 8.79 7.61 -18.47
CA THR A 56 8.44 8.40 -19.65
C THR A 56 6.93 8.59 -19.80
N SER A 57 6.52 9.61 -20.55
CA SER A 57 5.09 9.86 -20.77
C SER A 57 4.34 8.68 -21.42
N PRO A 58 4.91 7.91 -22.38
CA PRO A 58 4.28 6.70 -22.89
C PRO A 58 4.13 5.59 -21.82
N GLU A 59 5.15 5.41 -20.96
CA GLU A 59 5.08 4.42 -19.87
C GLU A 59 3.99 4.78 -18.86
N LEU A 60 3.82 6.07 -18.54
CA LEU A 60 2.77 6.56 -17.65
C LEU A 60 1.37 6.33 -18.25
N LYS A 61 1.18 6.61 -19.54
CA LYS A 61 -0.06 6.35 -20.27
C LYS A 61 -0.41 4.86 -20.26
N PHE A 62 0.56 4.02 -20.59
CA PHE A 62 0.40 2.56 -20.55
C PHE A 62 0.06 2.04 -19.14
N GLN A 63 0.66 2.62 -18.11
CA GLN A 63 0.35 2.26 -16.73
C GLN A 63 -1.11 2.57 -16.35
N ILE A 64 -1.67 3.68 -16.84
CA ILE A 64 -3.09 4.00 -16.62
C ILE A 64 -3.99 2.96 -17.27
N GLU A 65 -3.74 2.63 -18.53
CA GLU A 65 -4.51 1.61 -19.26
C GLU A 65 -4.47 0.26 -18.54
N GLN A 66 -3.29 -0.18 -18.13
CA GLN A 66 -3.15 -1.40 -17.33
C GLN A 66 -3.91 -1.33 -16.00
N ASN A 67 -3.89 -0.17 -15.34
CA ASN A 67 -4.59 -0.01 -14.07
C ASN A 67 -6.10 -0.05 -14.27
N ASP A 68 -6.64 0.50 -15.35
CA ASP A 68 -8.07 0.43 -15.67
C ASP A 68 -8.54 -1.02 -15.86
N ILE A 69 -7.78 -1.82 -16.59
CA ILE A 69 -8.06 -3.26 -16.75
C ILE A 69 -8.02 -3.99 -15.40
N ARG A 70 -7.00 -3.70 -14.59
CA ARG A 70 -6.84 -4.32 -13.27
C ARG A 70 -7.95 -3.92 -12.31
N ILE A 71 -8.38 -2.66 -12.34
CA ILE A 71 -9.49 -2.16 -11.54
C ILE A 71 -10.78 -2.88 -11.93
N ALA A 72 -11.10 -2.94 -13.23
CA ALA A 72 -12.30 -3.61 -13.72
C ALA A 72 -12.35 -5.08 -13.31
N ALA A 73 -11.28 -5.85 -13.56
CA ALA A 73 -11.20 -7.25 -13.20
C ALA A 73 -11.32 -7.49 -11.69
N ARG A 74 -10.72 -6.61 -10.87
CA ARG A 74 -10.81 -6.75 -9.42
C ARG A 74 -12.14 -6.32 -8.86
N THR A 75 -12.83 -5.36 -9.47
CA THR A 75 -14.18 -4.96 -9.08
C THR A 75 -15.12 -6.16 -9.16
N VAL A 76 -15.21 -6.80 -10.32
CA VAL A 76 -16.06 -7.99 -10.50
C VAL A 76 -15.72 -9.09 -9.52
N ARG A 77 -14.43 -9.40 -9.35
CA ARG A 77 -13.99 -10.42 -8.41
C ARG A 77 -14.36 -10.11 -6.96
N GLN A 78 -14.25 -8.85 -6.55
CA GLN A 78 -14.54 -8.42 -5.18
C GLN A 78 -16.02 -8.42 -4.89
N GLU A 79 -16.86 -8.07 -5.85
CA GLU A 79 -18.33 -8.14 -5.73
C GLU A 79 -18.79 -9.57 -5.41
N VAL A 80 -18.32 -10.55 -6.19
CA VAL A 80 -18.64 -11.96 -5.95
C VAL A 80 -18.12 -12.41 -4.59
N MET A 81 -16.84 -12.15 -4.29
CA MET A 81 -16.26 -12.56 -3.00
C MET A 81 -16.96 -11.93 -1.81
N LEU A 82 -17.33 -10.65 -1.91
CA LEU A 82 -17.99 -9.94 -0.82
C LEU A 82 -19.38 -10.48 -0.57
N ALA A 83 -20.14 -10.78 -1.61
CA ALA A 83 -21.47 -11.36 -1.49
C ALA A 83 -21.43 -12.68 -0.68
N ASP A 84 -20.52 -13.59 -1.04
CA ASP A 84 -20.35 -14.86 -0.33
C ASP A 84 -19.84 -14.67 1.11
N MET A 85 -18.91 -13.75 1.31
CA MET A 85 -18.37 -13.43 2.65
C MET A 85 -19.40 -12.80 3.58
N LEU A 86 -20.39 -12.09 3.04
CA LEU A 86 -21.49 -11.53 3.84
C LEU A 86 -22.55 -12.58 4.17
N ALA A 87 -22.73 -13.56 3.30
CA ALA A 87 -23.70 -14.63 3.48
C ALA A 87 -23.25 -15.69 4.51
N ASP A 88 -21.94 -15.99 4.59
CA ASP A 88 -21.40 -17.03 5.47
C ASP A 88 -20.15 -16.55 6.24
N PRO A 89 -20.21 -16.49 7.59
CA PRO A 89 -19.06 -16.12 8.43
C PRO A 89 -17.84 -17.02 8.25
N LYS A 90 -18.03 -18.31 7.92
CA LYS A 90 -16.93 -19.23 7.66
C LYS A 90 -16.20 -18.86 6.38
N VAL A 91 -16.93 -18.56 5.31
CA VAL A 91 -16.38 -18.06 4.04
C VAL A 91 -15.66 -16.72 4.27
N LYS A 92 -16.23 -15.83 5.08
CA LYS A 92 -15.60 -14.56 5.46
C LYS A 92 -14.20 -14.76 6.06
N ILE A 93 -14.06 -15.69 7.01
CA ILE A 93 -12.76 -15.99 7.62
C ILE A 93 -11.78 -16.57 6.59
N GLN A 94 -12.23 -17.50 5.76
CA GLN A 94 -11.39 -18.15 4.76
C GLN A 94 -10.87 -17.19 3.68
N TYR A 95 -11.66 -16.21 3.30
CA TYR A 95 -11.34 -15.28 2.20
C TYR A 95 -10.87 -13.90 2.66
N ALA A 96 -10.90 -13.58 3.95
CA ALA A 96 -10.54 -12.26 4.49
C ALA A 96 -9.17 -11.76 4.00
N SER A 97 -8.14 -12.58 4.05
CA SER A 97 -6.79 -12.22 3.59
C SER A 97 -6.74 -11.99 2.08
N LYS A 98 -7.39 -12.84 1.28
CA LYS A 98 -7.45 -12.72 -0.18
C LYS A 98 -8.22 -11.47 -0.61
N TYR A 99 -9.33 -11.18 0.06
CA TYR A 99 -10.13 -9.99 -0.17
C TYR A 99 -9.33 -8.73 0.18
N SER A 100 -8.68 -8.69 1.34
CA SER A 100 -7.82 -7.58 1.78
C SER A 100 -6.69 -7.30 0.79
N SER A 101 -5.98 -8.33 0.32
CA SER A 101 -4.92 -8.19 -0.68
C SER A 101 -5.46 -7.70 -2.03
N SER A 102 -6.66 -8.13 -2.41
CA SER A 102 -7.32 -7.67 -3.64
C SER A 102 -7.68 -6.20 -3.55
N THR A 103 -8.32 -5.77 -2.45
CA THR A 103 -8.75 -4.38 -2.24
C THR A 103 -7.58 -3.43 -2.09
N ASN A 104 -6.46 -3.84 -1.50
CA ASN A 104 -5.26 -3.03 -1.38
C ASN A 104 -4.73 -2.57 -2.75
N GLY A 105 -4.54 -3.50 -3.68
CA GLY A 105 -4.13 -3.17 -5.05
C GLY A 105 -5.16 -2.33 -5.79
N TRP A 106 -6.43 -2.68 -5.68
CA TRP A 106 -7.54 -1.98 -6.32
C TRP A 106 -7.64 -0.51 -5.88
N LYS A 107 -7.57 -0.23 -4.59
CA LYS A 107 -7.54 1.15 -4.04
C LYS A 107 -6.31 1.91 -4.49
N LYS A 108 -5.13 1.25 -4.49
CA LYS A 108 -3.89 1.87 -4.97
C LYS A 108 -4.03 2.35 -6.41
N TRP A 109 -4.53 1.53 -7.32
CA TRP A 109 -4.64 1.90 -8.73
C TRP A 109 -5.66 3.01 -8.97
N GLN A 110 -6.78 3.03 -8.25
CA GLN A 110 -7.73 4.15 -8.29
C GLN A 110 -7.09 5.45 -7.78
N GLY A 111 -6.39 5.39 -6.66
CA GLY A 111 -5.67 6.54 -6.12
C GLY A 111 -4.58 7.05 -7.06
N MET A 112 -3.86 6.15 -7.74
CA MET A 112 -2.87 6.54 -8.75
C MET A 112 -3.52 7.26 -9.93
N LYS A 113 -4.63 6.75 -10.46
CA LYS A 113 -5.36 7.39 -11.56
C LYS A 113 -5.77 8.81 -11.18
N LEU A 114 -6.39 8.97 -10.02
CA LEU A 114 -6.79 10.28 -9.51
C LEU A 114 -5.59 11.23 -9.32
N ALA A 115 -4.48 10.72 -8.81
CA ALA A 115 -3.26 11.51 -8.61
C ALA A 115 -2.66 11.94 -9.96
N PHE A 116 -2.61 11.06 -10.96
CA PHE A 116 -2.10 11.38 -12.28
C PHE A 116 -2.90 12.49 -12.95
N GLU A 117 -4.22 12.45 -12.82
CA GLU A 117 -5.12 13.50 -13.34
C GLU A 117 -4.93 14.82 -12.58
N LYS A 118 -5.05 14.80 -11.25
CA LYS A 118 -5.01 16.02 -10.44
C LYS A 118 -3.65 16.73 -10.46
N LEU A 119 -2.56 15.98 -10.53
CA LEU A 119 -1.20 16.52 -10.52
C LEU A 119 -0.63 16.71 -11.94
N ASN A 120 -1.40 16.41 -12.97
CA ASN A 120 -0.98 16.47 -14.36
C ASN A 120 0.39 15.79 -14.59
N ILE A 121 0.55 14.57 -14.05
CA ILE A 121 1.84 13.87 -14.06
C ILE A 121 2.33 13.61 -15.49
N ILE A 122 1.44 13.22 -16.41
CA ILE A 122 1.78 12.98 -17.81
C ILE A 122 2.26 14.28 -18.48
N GLY A 123 1.51 15.38 -18.31
CA GLY A 123 1.90 16.66 -18.90
C GLY A 123 3.25 17.18 -18.38
N ARG A 124 3.59 16.91 -17.13
CA ARG A 124 4.93 17.21 -16.58
C ARG A 124 6.02 16.38 -17.24
N ALA A 125 5.80 15.07 -17.41
CA ALA A 125 6.75 14.21 -18.12
C ALA A 125 6.95 14.65 -19.56
N GLU A 126 5.89 14.99 -20.29
CA GLU A 126 5.96 15.52 -21.66
C GLU A 126 6.72 16.84 -21.74
N GLN A 127 6.57 17.72 -20.75
CA GLN A 127 7.35 18.98 -20.68
C GLN A 127 8.84 18.72 -20.50
N GLU A 128 9.22 17.79 -19.62
CA GLU A 128 10.61 17.39 -19.38
C GLU A 128 11.22 16.74 -20.64
N GLU A 129 10.49 15.83 -21.29
CA GLU A 129 10.91 15.19 -22.55
C GLU A 129 11.11 16.20 -23.68
N ASN A 130 10.20 17.16 -23.81
CA ASN A 130 10.31 18.23 -24.81
C ASN A 130 11.47 19.19 -24.50
N ALA A 131 11.76 19.46 -23.23
CA ALA A 131 12.90 20.27 -22.82
C ALA A 131 14.22 19.56 -23.14
N PHE A 132 14.30 18.26 -22.86
CA PHE A 132 15.45 17.44 -23.21
C PHE A 132 15.67 17.37 -24.72
N SER A 133 14.61 17.14 -25.50
CA SER A 133 14.71 17.11 -26.98
C SER A 133 15.19 18.43 -27.57
N ARG A 134 14.74 19.55 -27.01
CA ARG A 134 15.26 20.87 -27.43
C ARG A 134 16.74 21.03 -27.14
N TRP A 135 17.14 20.65 -25.92
CA TRP A 135 18.55 20.72 -25.51
C TRP A 135 19.45 19.87 -26.43
N VAL A 136 19.01 18.65 -26.79
CA VAL A 136 19.76 17.81 -27.75
C VAL A 136 19.92 18.51 -29.08
N ASN A 137 18.82 19.04 -29.65
CA ASN A 137 18.87 19.73 -30.96
C ASN A 137 19.73 21.02 -30.98
N GLU A 138 19.91 21.65 -29.82
CA GLU A 138 20.75 22.87 -29.69
C GLU A 138 22.23 22.56 -29.41
N ASN A 139 22.58 21.33 -29.05
CA ASN A 139 23.92 20.91 -28.65
C ASN A 139 24.51 19.78 -29.51
N ASP A 140 23.83 19.39 -30.58
CA ASP A 140 24.33 18.54 -31.66
C ASP A 140 24.97 19.43 -32.73
#